data_c87b5b5b9edf3ff5015223a69481296d
#
_entry.id   c87b5b5b9edf3ff5015223a69481296d
#
_cell.length_a   1.000
_cell.length_b   1.000
_cell.length_c   1.000
_cell.angle_alpha   90.00
_cell.angle_beta   90.00
_cell.angle_gamma   90.00
#
_symmetry.space_group_name_H-M   'P 1'
#
loop_
_entity.id
_entity.type
_entity.pdbx_description
1 polymer ?
#
loop_
_entity_poly.entity_id
_entity_poly.type
_entity_poly.pdbx_seq_one_letter_code
_entity_poly.pdbx_strand_id
1 'polypeptide(L)'
;MAGAVLNSHEGPVAVEYRRRIRMWGKLRKAGGPLGVSAGLLRQLRIYGGGQGIWVDKAITGSVSPDGAGVAVGLLHTGERCNDLSSDGAIYRYRRTARPHSRDIQEISAVKNAGLLGLPVFVVTTSGPGRSLRDVRVGWVE
;
A
#
# COMPACT_ATOMS: atom_id res chain seq x y z
N MET A 1 -31.23 -4.13 -12.04
CA MET A 1 -30.77 -5.37 -12.69
C MET A 1 -29.47 -5.14 -13.45
N ALA A 2 -29.39 -4.09 -14.23
CA ALA A 2 -28.18 -3.76 -14.96
C ALA A 2 -26.97 -3.60 -14.02
N GLY A 3 -27.16 -3.01 -12.83
CA GLY A 3 -26.09 -2.86 -11.86
C GLY A 3 -25.52 -4.17 -11.36
N ALA A 4 -26.37 -5.17 -11.11
CA ALA A 4 -25.92 -6.49 -10.66
C ALA A 4 -25.14 -7.21 -11.77
N VAL A 5 -25.58 -7.08 -13.01
CA VAL A 5 -24.89 -7.66 -14.17
C VAL A 5 -23.52 -7.01 -14.35
N LEU A 6 -23.44 -5.68 -14.25
CA LEU A 6 -22.18 -4.96 -14.37
C LEU A 6 -21.20 -5.38 -13.26
N ASN A 7 -21.69 -5.54 -12.03
CA ASN A 7 -20.83 -5.96 -10.92
C ASN A 7 -20.26 -7.36 -11.15
N SER A 8 -21.04 -8.27 -11.73
CA SER A 8 -20.57 -9.64 -11.99
C SER A 8 -19.52 -9.69 -13.09
N HIS A 9 -19.41 -8.66 -13.93
CA HIS A 9 -18.42 -8.57 -15.00
C HIS A 9 -17.21 -7.72 -14.60
N GLU A 10 -17.20 -7.24 -13.37
CA GLU A 10 -16.10 -6.42 -12.91
C GLU A 10 -14.84 -7.25 -12.72
N GLY A 11 -13.73 -6.77 -13.25
CA GLY A 11 -12.47 -7.47 -13.18
C GLY A 11 -11.78 -7.36 -11.82
N PRO A 12 -10.74 -8.19 -11.59
CA PRO A 12 -10.04 -8.21 -10.31
C PRO A 12 -9.40 -6.87 -9.95
N VAL A 13 -8.93 -6.10 -10.93
CA VAL A 13 -8.30 -4.79 -10.67
C VAL A 13 -9.33 -3.81 -10.12
N ALA A 14 -10.54 -3.76 -10.71
CA ALA A 14 -11.58 -2.88 -10.24
C ALA A 14 -12.06 -3.25 -8.84
N VAL A 15 -12.16 -4.54 -8.55
CA VAL A 15 -12.51 -5.03 -7.21
C VAL A 15 -11.45 -4.61 -6.20
N GLU A 16 -10.17 -4.77 -6.56
CA GLU A 16 -9.07 -4.39 -5.68
C GLU A 16 -9.02 -2.88 -5.46
N TYR A 17 -9.29 -2.09 -6.51
CA TYR A 17 -9.35 -0.63 -6.38
C TYR A 17 -10.37 -0.24 -5.32
N ARG A 18 -11.58 -0.78 -5.43
CA ARG A 18 -12.64 -0.46 -4.46
C ARG A 18 -12.33 -0.95 -3.07
N ARG A 19 -11.64 -2.11 -2.95
CA ARG A 19 -11.20 -2.59 -1.64
C ARG A 19 -10.29 -1.58 -0.98
N ARG A 20 -9.34 -1.01 -1.73
CA ARG A 20 -8.40 -0.01 -1.20
C ARG A 20 -9.10 1.28 -0.80
N ILE A 21 -10.07 1.71 -1.56
CA ILE A 21 -10.85 2.89 -1.21
C ILE A 21 -11.65 2.65 0.08
N ARG A 22 -12.21 1.46 0.25
CA ARG A 22 -12.88 1.11 1.52
C ARG A 22 -11.93 1.07 2.70
N MET A 23 -10.71 0.56 2.50
CA MET A 23 -9.69 0.55 3.54
C MET A 23 -9.38 1.98 4.00
N TRP A 24 -9.24 2.89 3.06
CA TRP A 24 -9.03 4.30 3.34
C TRP A 24 -10.18 4.88 4.16
N GLY A 25 -11.42 4.60 3.77
CA GLY A 25 -12.60 5.04 4.51
C GLY A 25 -12.65 4.51 5.92
N LYS A 26 -12.30 3.23 6.12
CA LYS A 26 -12.23 2.63 7.44
C LYS A 26 -11.16 3.28 8.30
N LEU A 27 -10.01 3.58 7.71
CA LEU A 27 -8.93 4.26 8.43
C LEU A 27 -9.39 5.62 8.92
N ARG A 28 -10.07 6.39 8.09
CA ARG A 28 -10.57 7.70 8.46
C ARG A 28 -11.62 7.61 9.57
N LYS A 29 -12.51 6.64 9.51
CA LYS A 29 -13.51 6.42 10.55
C LYS A 29 -12.89 6.01 11.89
N ALA A 30 -11.74 5.36 11.84
CA ALA A 30 -11.04 4.92 13.06
C ALA A 30 -10.14 5.99 13.67
N GLY A 31 -10.21 7.22 13.17
CA GLY A 31 -9.45 8.35 13.72
C GLY A 31 -8.25 8.77 12.89
N GLY A 32 -7.97 8.06 11.80
CA GLY A 32 -6.89 8.42 10.89
C GLY A 32 -7.30 9.54 9.94
N PRO A 33 -6.40 9.81 8.97
CA PRO A 33 -5.20 9.05 8.61
C PRO A 33 -3.94 9.41 9.39
N LEU A 34 -4.00 10.41 10.26
CA LEU A 34 -2.81 10.88 10.99
C LEU A 34 -2.80 10.33 12.41
N GLY A 35 -1.61 10.02 12.91
CA GLY A 35 -1.42 9.65 14.30
C GLY A 35 -2.07 8.34 14.70
N VAL A 36 -2.03 7.33 13.84
CA VAL A 36 -2.63 6.02 14.12
C VAL A 36 -1.59 5.00 14.53
N SER A 37 -2.01 3.94 15.19
CA SER A 37 -1.11 2.87 15.62
C SER A 37 -0.75 1.95 14.46
N ALA A 38 0.43 1.34 14.55
CA ALA A 38 0.84 0.31 13.60
C ALA A 38 -0.11 -0.88 13.62
N GLY A 39 -0.66 -1.21 14.81
CA GLY A 39 -1.63 -2.29 14.94
C GLY A 39 -2.90 -2.06 14.15
N LEU A 40 -3.41 -0.82 14.14
CA LEU A 40 -4.58 -0.48 13.34
C LEU A 40 -4.32 -0.69 11.85
N LEU A 41 -3.17 -0.26 11.37
CA LEU A 41 -2.81 -0.45 9.96
C LEU A 41 -2.72 -1.92 9.58
N ARG A 42 -2.20 -2.74 10.48
CA ARG A 42 -2.15 -4.19 10.26
C ARG A 42 -3.56 -4.79 10.23
N GLN A 43 -4.41 -4.36 11.14
CA GLN A 43 -5.79 -4.83 11.21
C GLN A 43 -6.57 -4.48 9.93
N LEU A 44 -6.33 -3.29 9.37
CA LEU A 44 -7.00 -2.84 8.16
C LEU A 44 -6.31 -3.34 6.88
N ARG A 45 -5.21 -4.08 7.01
CA ARG A 45 -4.42 -4.60 5.89
C ARG A 45 -3.81 -3.52 5.01
N ILE A 46 -3.56 -2.35 5.58
CA ILE A 46 -2.89 -1.25 4.91
C ILE A 46 -1.39 -1.43 4.91
N TYR A 47 -0.85 -1.86 6.06
CA TYR A 47 0.56 -2.15 6.22
C TYR A 47 0.76 -3.15 7.36
N GLY A 48 1.40 -4.26 7.07
CA GLY A 48 1.64 -5.30 8.07
C GLY A 48 3.09 -5.72 8.20
N GLY A 49 3.96 -5.15 7.37
CA GLY A 49 5.37 -5.49 7.37
C GLY A 49 6.17 -4.70 8.39
N GLY A 50 7.41 -5.11 8.59
CA GLY A 50 8.32 -4.41 9.48
C GLY A 50 9.07 -3.29 8.79
N GLN A 51 9.18 -3.31 7.47
CA GLN A 51 9.95 -2.33 6.73
C GLN A 51 9.63 -2.39 5.24
N GLY A 52 9.77 -1.26 4.57
CA GLY A 52 9.73 -1.15 3.12
C GLY A 52 8.36 -1.37 2.51
N ILE A 53 8.27 -2.32 1.61
CA ILE A 53 7.11 -2.56 0.77
C ILE A 53 6.22 -3.64 1.39
N TRP A 54 4.94 -3.33 1.56
CA TRP A 54 3.95 -4.30 2.02
C TRP A 54 3.13 -4.81 0.85
N VAL A 55 3.15 -6.13 0.65
CA VAL A 55 2.37 -6.81 -0.38
C VAL A 55 1.49 -7.83 0.30
N ASP A 56 0.17 -7.68 0.19
CA ASP A 56 -0.76 -8.69 0.67
C ASP A 56 -0.96 -9.71 -0.44
N LYS A 57 -0.03 -10.62 -0.55
CA LYS A 57 0.04 -11.56 -1.66
C LYS A 57 -1.15 -12.51 -1.70
N ALA A 58 -1.70 -12.84 -0.54
CA ALA A 58 -2.88 -13.70 -0.46
C ALA A 58 -4.07 -13.10 -1.20
N ILE A 59 -4.20 -11.78 -1.17
CA ILE A 59 -5.28 -11.07 -1.83
C ILE A 59 -4.88 -10.60 -3.23
N THR A 60 -3.66 -10.07 -3.38
CA THR A 60 -3.26 -9.39 -4.62
C THR A 60 -2.50 -10.27 -5.60
N GLY A 61 -2.10 -11.47 -5.19
CA GLY A 61 -1.35 -12.36 -6.08
C GLY A 61 -2.09 -12.69 -7.36
N SER A 62 -3.39 -12.89 -7.27
CA SER A 62 -4.23 -13.19 -8.45
C SER A 62 -4.59 -11.96 -9.26
N VAL A 63 -4.37 -10.75 -8.72
CA VAL A 63 -4.63 -9.50 -9.42
C VAL A 63 -3.47 -9.14 -10.35
N SER A 64 -2.26 -9.47 -9.94
CA SER A 64 -1.06 -9.13 -10.73
C SER A 64 -0.85 -10.12 -11.87
N PRO A 65 -0.38 -9.63 -13.04
CA PRO A 65 -0.15 -10.50 -14.19
C PRO A 65 0.98 -11.50 -13.99
N ASP A 66 1.96 -11.18 -13.15
CA ASP A 66 3.13 -12.03 -12.91
C ASP A 66 3.05 -12.83 -11.61
N GLY A 67 1.96 -12.72 -10.86
CA GLY A 67 1.80 -13.42 -9.59
C GLY A 67 2.60 -12.86 -8.43
N ALA A 68 3.39 -11.81 -8.64
CA ALA A 68 4.19 -11.20 -7.58
C ALA A 68 3.34 -10.44 -6.56
N GLY A 69 2.08 -10.18 -6.88
CA GLY A 69 1.19 -9.34 -6.09
C GLY A 69 1.27 -7.88 -6.49
N VAL A 70 0.53 -7.06 -5.78
CA VAL A 70 0.50 -5.62 -6.01
C VAL A 70 0.77 -4.92 -4.68
N ALA A 71 1.73 -4.01 -4.66
CA ALA A 71 2.07 -3.30 -3.43
C ALA A 71 0.84 -2.58 -2.88
N VAL A 72 0.64 -2.67 -1.58
CA VAL A 72 -0.46 -2.02 -0.86
C VAL A 72 0.08 -0.83 -0.07
N GLY A 73 1.13 -1.02 0.69
CA GLY A 73 1.69 0.00 1.55
C GLY A 73 3.20 0.14 1.38
N LEU A 74 3.67 1.36 1.53
CA LEU A 74 5.09 1.69 1.47
C LEU A 74 5.44 2.43 2.75
N LEU A 75 6.39 1.90 3.51
CA LEU A 75 6.86 2.56 4.73
C LEU A 75 8.03 3.48 4.39
N HIS A 76 7.80 4.76 4.59
CA HIS A 76 8.78 5.81 4.34
C HIS A 76 9.18 6.42 5.67
N THR A 77 10.35 6.06 6.17
CA THR A 77 10.75 6.40 7.54
C THR A 77 11.95 7.35 7.61
N GLY A 78 11.97 8.09 8.66
CA GLY A 78 13.11 8.78 9.23
C GLY A 78 13.81 9.73 8.27
N GLU A 79 15.02 9.39 7.96
CA GLU A 79 15.95 10.20 7.19
C GLU A 79 15.44 10.54 5.79
N ARG A 80 14.41 9.84 5.34
CA ARG A 80 13.88 9.99 3.99
C ARG A 80 12.63 10.83 3.91
N CYS A 81 12.21 11.39 5.02
CA CYS A 81 11.02 12.25 5.05
C CYS A 81 11.18 13.49 4.18
N ASN A 82 12.43 13.87 3.88
CA ASN A 82 12.70 15.01 3.00
C ASN A 82 12.24 14.78 1.56
N ASP A 83 12.07 13.51 1.17
CA ASP A 83 11.60 13.16 -0.16
C ASP A 83 10.09 13.22 -0.28
N LEU A 84 9.39 13.43 0.85
CA LEU A 84 7.94 13.48 0.89
C LEU A 84 7.45 14.91 0.83
N SER A 85 6.62 15.20 -0.15
CA SER A 85 5.99 16.52 -0.31
C SER A 85 4.49 16.36 -0.46
N SER A 86 3.76 17.49 -0.55
CA SER A 86 2.32 17.46 -0.81
C SER A 86 1.99 16.86 -2.18
N ASP A 87 2.92 16.94 -3.13
CA ASP A 87 2.72 16.50 -4.51
C ASP A 87 3.16 15.06 -4.74
N GLY A 88 3.94 14.50 -3.84
CA GLY A 88 4.41 13.13 -4.00
C GLY A 88 5.60 12.81 -3.14
N ALA A 89 6.07 11.59 -3.26
CA ALA A 89 7.23 11.10 -2.54
C ALA A 89 8.10 10.29 -3.50
N ILE A 90 9.39 10.40 -3.31
CA ILE A 90 10.36 9.54 -4.00
C ILE A 90 10.67 8.40 -3.05
N TYR A 91 10.20 7.20 -3.40
CA TYR A 91 10.51 6.02 -2.62
C TYR A 91 11.77 5.37 -3.17
N ARG A 92 12.79 5.30 -2.33
CA ARG A 92 14.07 4.70 -2.70
C ARG A 92 14.14 3.30 -2.11
N TYR A 93 14.05 2.31 -2.97
CA TYR A 93 14.13 0.93 -2.54
C TYR A 93 15.58 0.60 -2.15
N ARG A 94 15.74 0.03 -0.98
CA ARG A 94 17.06 -0.41 -0.49
C ARG A 94 17.16 -1.92 -0.58
N ARG A 95 18.30 -2.39 -1.05
CA ARG A 95 18.61 -3.80 -0.97
C ARG A 95 18.61 -4.21 0.51
N THR A 96 17.99 -5.32 0.80
CA THR A 96 17.89 -5.83 2.17
C THR A 96 18.80 -7.04 2.34
N ALA A 97 18.91 -7.52 3.58
CA ALA A 97 19.60 -8.78 3.87
C ALA A 97 18.77 -10.01 3.49
N ARG A 98 17.53 -9.81 3.06
CA ARG A 98 16.65 -10.89 2.61
C ARG A 98 17.11 -11.46 1.27
N PRO A 99 16.65 -12.67 0.90
CA PRO A 99 16.98 -13.23 -0.40
C PRO A 99 16.67 -12.27 -1.55
N HIS A 100 17.56 -12.21 -2.51
CA HIS A 100 17.45 -11.32 -3.67
C HIS A 100 16.12 -11.50 -4.42
N SER A 101 15.65 -12.74 -4.54
CA SER A 101 14.36 -13.03 -5.19
C SER A 101 13.19 -12.29 -4.52
N ARG A 102 13.23 -12.14 -3.21
CA ARG A 102 12.20 -11.42 -2.47
C ARG A 102 12.24 -9.93 -2.75
N ASP A 103 13.43 -9.36 -2.86
CA ASP A 103 13.58 -7.95 -3.21
C ASP A 103 13.03 -7.68 -4.62
N ILE A 104 13.33 -8.58 -5.57
CA ILE A 104 12.81 -8.48 -6.93
C ILE A 104 11.29 -8.55 -6.94
N GLN A 105 10.69 -9.46 -6.18
CA GLN A 105 9.24 -9.59 -6.09
C GLN A 105 8.57 -8.32 -5.55
N GLU A 106 9.18 -7.71 -4.54
CA GLU A 106 8.64 -6.48 -3.98
C GLU A 106 8.73 -5.31 -4.96
N ILE A 107 9.82 -5.21 -5.70
CA ILE A 107 9.95 -4.21 -6.75
C ILE A 107 8.91 -4.45 -7.84
N SER A 108 8.71 -5.70 -8.24
CA SER A 108 7.70 -6.05 -9.23
C SER A 108 6.31 -5.68 -8.75
N ALA A 109 6.02 -5.89 -7.47
CA ALA A 109 4.72 -5.54 -6.89
C ALA A 109 4.46 -4.03 -6.93
N VAL A 110 5.48 -3.21 -6.71
CA VAL A 110 5.35 -1.75 -6.85
C VAL A 110 5.10 -1.36 -8.30
N LYS A 111 5.84 -1.94 -9.23
CA LYS A 111 5.61 -1.70 -10.66
C LYS A 111 4.20 -2.11 -11.08
N ASN A 112 3.71 -3.22 -10.55
CA ASN A 112 2.35 -3.68 -10.82
C ASN A 112 1.31 -2.67 -10.35
N ALA A 113 1.52 -2.05 -9.20
CA ALA A 113 0.61 -1.00 -8.73
C ALA A 113 0.55 0.16 -9.72
N GLY A 114 1.69 0.57 -10.26
CA GLY A 114 1.73 1.61 -11.28
C GLY A 114 1.05 1.20 -12.57
N LEU A 115 1.36 0.00 -13.07
CA LEU A 115 0.78 -0.52 -14.31
C LEU A 115 -0.73 -0.68 -14.23
N LEU A 116 -1.23 -1.11 -13.09
CA LEU A 116 -2.66 -1.38 -12.89
C LEU A 116 -3.44 -0.14 -12.43
N GLY A 117 -2.75 0.97 -12.16
CA GLY A 117 -3.40 2.20 -11.71
C GLY A 117 -4.02 2.10 -10.33
N LEU A 118 -3.49 1.22 -9.48
CA LEU A 118 -4.04 1.02 -8.13
C LEU A 118 -3.39 1.99 -7.15
N PRO A 119 -4.20 2.59 -6.24
CA PRO A 119 -3.63 3.45 -5.22
C PRO A 119 -2.82 2.65 -4.21
N VAL A 120 -1.79 3.28 -3.65
CA VAL A 120 -0.98 2.71 -2.58
C VAL A 120 -1.02 3.64 -1.38
N PHE A 121 -0.74 3.08 -0.21
CA PHE A 121 -0.70 3.86 1.02
C PHE A 121 0.75 4.14 1.39
N VAL A 122 1.09 5.42 1.50
CA VAL A 122 2.42 5.83 1.96
C VAL A 122 2.34 6.07 3.45
N VAL A 123 3.10 5.29 4.21
CA VAL A 123 3.07 5.30 5.67
C VAL A 123 4.35 5.93 6.18
N THR A 124 4.21 6.96 7.01
CA THR A 124 5.36 7.60 7.65
C THR A 124 5.22 7.50 9.16
N THR A 125 6.34 7.63 9.86
CA THR A 125 6.32 7.57 11.33
C THR A 125 6.16 8.97 11.91
N SER A 126 5.44 9.07 13.02
CA SER A 126 5.20 10.32 13.73
C SER A 126 5.02 10.07 15.21
N GLY A 127 4.86 11.15 15.98
CA GLY A 127 4.64 11.08 17.42
C GLY A 127 5.90 10.77 18.22
N PRO A 128 5.76 10.69 19.55
CA PRO A 128 6.91 10.42 20.43
C PRO A 128 7.58 9.09 20.11
N GLY A 129 8.89 9.12 19.88
CA GLY A 129 9.66 7.93 19.55
C GLY A 129 9.25 7.26 18.24
N ARG A 130 8.53 7.98 17.38
CA ARG A 130 8.02 7.45 16.12
C ARG A 130 7.06 6.28 16.32
N SER A 131 6.28 6.35 17.38
CA SER A 131 5.36 5.28 17.77
C SER A 131 4.07 5.29 16.95
N LEU A 132 3.74 6.40 16.33
CA LEU A 132 2.52 6.55 15.53
C LEU A 132 2.83 6.56 14.04
N ARG A 133 1.79 6.46 13.25
CA ARG A 133 1.88 6.42 11.79
C ARG A 133 0.96 7.44 11.17
N ASP A 134 1.44 8.10 10.13
CA ASP A 134 0.64 8.96 9.27
C ASP A 134 0.53 8.29 7.91
N VAL A 135 -0.64 8.32 7.31
CA VAL A 135 -0.90 7.62 6.06
C VAL A 135 -1.38 8.60 4.99
N ARG A 136 -0.83 8.45 3.80
CA ARG A 136 -1.25 9.17 2.61
C ARG A 136 -1.58 8.19 1.51
N VAL A 137 -2.46 8.60 0.62
CA VAL A 137 -2.79 7.81 -0.58
C VAL A 137 -2.05 8.40 -1.77
N GLY A 138 -1.50 7.54 -2.60
CA GLY A 138 -0.83 7.97 -3.82
C GLY A 138 -0.88 6.90 -4.89
N TRP A 139 -0.33 7.22 -6.04
CA TRP A 139 -0.21 6.30 -7.17
C TRP A 139 1.24 6.24 -7.61
N VAL A 140 1.65 5.07 -8.05
CA VAL A 140 3.01 4.86 -8.56
C VAL A 140 3.08 5.37 -10.00
N GLU A 141 4.06 6.20 -10.27
CA GLU A 141 4.33 6.71 -11.61
C GLU A 141 5.44 5.92 -12.30
#